data_8e6c49b1d6ab046f221e3fd58087b671
#
_entry.id   8e6c49b1d6ab046f221e3fd58087b671
#
_cell.length_a   1.000
_cell.length_b   1.000
_cell.length_c   1.000
_cell.angle_alpha   90.00
_cell.angle_beta   90.00
_cell.angle_gamma   90.00
#
_symmetry.space_group_name_H-M   'P 1'
#
loop_
_entity.id
_entity.type
_entity.pdbx_description
1 polymer ?
#
loop_
_entity_poly.entity_id
_entity_poly.type
_entity_poly.pdbx_seq_one_letter_code
_entity_poly.pdbx_strand_id
1 'polypeptide(L)'
;MDNKQELRCWAKEKRKNISIDNNLLVKNLMQTEAYRNAKNILIFYPLKYEVNLLSLLKDKTKNFYLPKIDGESLLCCPFCEGDELCESCFKTLEPITDPCKKQMIDLVVVPALCCDKKNYRLGYGGGFYDRFLNDFCGTKIVCLPKKLLVDTVYPEEFDIPVDLVITENYM
;
A
#
# COMPACT_ATOMS: atom_id res chain seq x y z
N MET A 1 9.96 -2.57 -22.41
CA MET A 1 9.41 -1.44 -21.62
C MET A 1 10.60 -0.69 -21.09
N ASP A 2 10.76 0.53 -21.52
CA ASP A 2 12.01 1.26 -21.31
C ASP A 2 11.85 2.48 -20.37
N ASN A 3 10.67 2.64 -19.78
CA ASN A 3 10.40 3.71 -18.82
C ASN A 3 9.21 3.43 -17.91
N LYS A 4 9.05 4.25 -16.85
CA LYS A 4 7.96 4.15 -15.87
C LYS A 4 6.57 4.26 -16.48
N GLN A 5 6.39 5.07 -17.51
CA GLN A 5 5.07 5.30 -18.12
C GLN A 5 4.56 4.05 -18.85
N GLU A 6 5.40 3.43 -19.65
CA GLU A 6 5.08 2.17 -20.33
C GLU A 6 4.80 1.06 -19.32
N LEU A 7 5.62 0.99 -18.26
CA LEU A 7 5.45 0.01 -17.21
C LEU A 7 4.13 0.21 -16.43
N ARG A 8 3.70 1.46 -16.20
CA ARG A 8 2.37 1.75 -15.61
C ARG A 8 1.24 1.25 -16.49
N CYS A 9 1.31 1.50 -17.81
CA CYS A 9 0.31 1.02 -18.75
C CYS A 9 0.23 -0.52 -18.75
N TRP A 10 1.38 -1.18 -18.84
CA TRP A 10 1.48 -2.64 -18.79
C TRP A 10 0.90 -3.21 -17.47
N ALA A 11 1.31 -2.67 -16.32
CA ALA A 11 0.86 -3.18 -15.03
C ALA A 11 -0.65 -3.01 -14.83
N LYS A 12 -1.20 -1.86 -15.24
CA LYS A 12 -2.65 -1.60 -15.19
C LYS A 12 -3.43 -2.59 -16.05
N GLU A 13 -2.95 -2.89 -17.25
CA GLU A 13 -3.62 -3.84 -18.13
C GLU A 13 -3.47 -5.28 -17.60
N LYS A 14 -2.27 -5.65 -17.16
CA LYS A 14 -2.02 -6.98 -16.61
C LYS A 14 -2.88 -7.29 -15.39
N ARG A 15 -3.09 -6.31 -14.50
CA ARG A 15 -3.91 -6.47 -13.28
C ARG A 15 -5.36 -6.86 -13.57
N LYS A 16 -5.93 -6.41 -14.67
CA LYS A 16 -7.31 -6.76 -15.07
C LYS A 16 -7.49 -8.26 -15.31
N ASN A 17 -6.39 -8.94 -15.66
CA ASN A 17 -6.36 -10.35 -16.05
C ASN A 17 -5.72 -11.27 -14.99
N ILE A 18 -5.41 -10.74 -13.80
CA ILE A 18 -4.85 -11.50 -12.69
C ILE A 18 -5.95 -11.77 -11.66
N SER A 19 -6.12 -13.03 -11.29
CA SER A 19 -6.88 -13.39 -10.11
C SER A 19 -5.99 -13.17 -8.87
N ILE A 20 -6.45 -12.36 -7.93
CA ILE A 20 -5.72 -12.04 -6.69
C ILE A 20 -6.31 -12.87 -5.56
N ASP A 21 -5.49 -13.71 -4.94
CA ASP A 21 -5.85 -14.38 -3.68
C ASP A 21 -5.57 -13.45 -2.49
N ASN A 22 -6.54 -12.56 -2.22
CA ASN A 22 -6.42 -11.60 -1.12
C ASN A 22 -6.29 -12.29 0.23
N ASN A 23 -6.96 -13.42 0.44
CA ASN A 23 -6.91 -14.14 1.71
C ASN A 23 -5.51 -14.69 1.99
N LEU A 24 -4.85 -15.20 0.97
CA LEU A 24 -3.49 -15.70 1.10
C LEU A 24 -2.49 -14.56 1.35
N LEU A 25 -2.63 -13.45 0.65
CA LEU A 25 -1.80 -12.25 0.87
C LEU A 25 -1.96 -11.70 2.29
N VAL A 26 -3.19 -11.60 2.78
CA VAL A 26 -3.49 -11.18 4.17
C VAL A 26 -2.87 -12.16 5.16
N LYS A 27 -3.05 -13.47 4.97
CA LYS A 27 -2.45 -14.50 5.82
C LYS A 27 -0.93 -14.37 5.87
N ASN A 28 -0.28 -14.22 4.71
CA ASN A 28 1.17 -14.09 4.61
C ASN A 28 1.66 -12.81 5.31
N LEU A 29 0.97 -11.68 5.14
CA LEU A 29 1.27 -10.43 5.83
C LEU A 29 1.18 -10.59 7.36
N MET A 30 0.10 -11.21 7.85
CA MET A 30 -0.13 -11.41 9.30
C MET A 30 0.93 -12.34 9.93
N GLN A 31 1.58 -13.21 9.17
CA GLN A 31 2.66 -14.08 9.64
C GLN A 31 4.00 -13.36 9.79
N THR A 32 4.17 -12.19 9.22
CA THR A 32 5.41 -11.42 9.34
C THR A 32 5.63 -10.92 10.78
N GLU A 33 6.88 -10.86 11.19
CA GLU A 33 7.25 -10.24 12.47
C GLU A 33 6.85 -8.76 12.51
N ALA A 34 7.00 -8.06 11.40
CA ALA A 34 6.60 -6.67 11.27
C ALA A 34 5.12 -6.45 11.60
N TYR A 35 4.22 -7.27 11.04
CA TYR A 35 2.79 -7.18 11.36
C TYR A 35 2.50 -7.54 12.82
N ARG A 36 3.08 -8.62 13.31
CA ARG A 36 2.84 -9.07 14.70
C ARG A 36 3.24 -8.01 15.73
N ASN A 37 4.36 -7.32 15.50
CA ASN A 37 4.88 -6.30 16.41
C ASN A 37 4.20 -4.93 16.25
N ALA A 38 3.66 -4.62 15.09
CA ALA A 38 2.97 -3.36 14.84
C ALA A 38 1.66 -3.26 15.63
N LYS A 39 1.36 -2.07 16.15
CA LYS A 39 0.09 -1.73 16.80
C LYS A 39 -0.76 -0.84 15.91
N ASN A 40 -0.17 0.14 15.27
CA ASN A 40 -0.82 1.15 14.44
C ASN A 40 -0.42 0.94 12.97
N ILE A 41 -1.36 0.56 12.13
CA ILE A 41 -1.11 0.10 10.77
C ILE A 41 -1.88 0.97 9.77
N LEU A 42 -1.16 1.64 8.88
CA LEU A 42 -1.74 2.33 7.73
C LEU A 42 -1.89 1.33 6.58
N ILE A 43 -3.13 1.09 6.17
CA ILE A 43 -3.48 0.36 4.95
C ILE A 43 -4.11 1.32 3.94
N PHE A 44 -4.53 0.84 2.79
CA PHE A 44 -5.26 1.65 1.81
C PHE A 44 -6.62 1.04 1.49
N TYR A 45 -7.57 1.87 1.09
CA TYR A 45 -8.84 1.40 0.52
C TYR A 45 -8.60 1.01 -0.95
N PRO A 46 -8.90 -0.25 -1.34
CA PRO A 46 -8.49 -0.75 -2.65
C PRO A 46 -9.27 -0.09 -3.78
N LEU A 47 -8.57 0.29 -4.84
CA LEU A 47 -9.14 0.58 -6.13
C LEU A 47 -9.53 -0.73 -6.84
N LYS A 48 -10.30 -0.61 -7.92
CA LYS A 48 -10.60 -1.76 -8.77
C LYS A 48 -9.30 -2.44 -9.25
N TYR A 49 -9.23 -3.75 -9.11
CA TYR A 49 -8.06 -4.59 -9.43
C TYR A 49 -6.84 -4.39 -8.52
N GLU A 50 -6.97 -3.73 -7.38
CA GLU A 50 -5.95 -3.72 -6.34
C GLU A 50 -6.12 -4.89 -5.36
N VAL A 51 -5.04 -5.17 -4.64
CA VAL A 51 -5.09 -6.08 -3.49
C VAL A 51 -6.04 -5.51 -2.45
N ASN A 52 -6.99 -6.32 -1.99
CA ASN A 52 -7.94 -5.94 -0.95
C ASN A 52 -7.51 -6.50 0.40
N LEU A 53 -7.05 -5.63 1.29
CA LEU A 53 -6.59 -5.97 2.63
C LEU A 53 -7.61 -5.62 3.72
N LEU A 54 -8.84 -5.24 3.36
CA LEU A 54 -9.84 -4.78 4.34
C LEU A 54 -10.25 -5.86 5.36
N SER A 55 -10.04 -7.14 5.05
CA SER A 55 -10.26 -8.22 6.03
C SER A 55 -9.35 -8.13 7.27
N LEU A 56 -8.23 -7.38 7.19
CA LEU A 56 -7.37 -7.08 8.34
C LEU A 56 -8.11 -6.29 9.43
N LEU A 57 -9.13 -5.49 9.09
CA LEU A 57 -9.94 -4.72 10.04
C LEU A 57 -10.64 -5.59 11.09
N LYS A 58 -10.74 -6.89 10.85
CA LYS A 58 -11.27 -7.87 11.81
C LYS A 58 -10.29 -8.17 12.95
N ASP A 59 -9.00 -7.89 12.78
CA ASP A 59 -8.00 -8.03 13.84
C ASP A 59 -8.13 -6.88 14.87
N LYS A 60 -8.93 -7.10 15.90
CA LYS A 60 -9.19 -6.11 16.96
C LYS A 60 -8.00 -5.86 17.90
N THR A 61 -6.88 -6.56 17.69
CA THR A 61 -5.64 -6.30 18.43
C THR A 61 -4.84 -5.14 17.86
N LYS A 62 -5.18 -4.66 16.67
CA LYS A 62 -4.52 -3.59 15.93
C LYS A 62 -5.42 -2.36 15.79
N ASN A 63 -4.79 -1.20 15.59
CA ASN A 63 -5.46 0.03 15.17
C ASN A 63 -5.15 0.25 13.69
N PHE A 64 -6.19 0.45 12.89
CA PHE A 64 -6.03 0.66 11.45
C PHE A 64 -6.30 2.12 11.06
N TYR A 65 -5.61 2.53 10.03
CA TYR A 65 -5.67 3.87 9.46
C TYR A 65 -5.78 3.76 7.94
N LEU A 66 -6.50 4.69 7.33
CA LEU A 66 -6.54 4.88 5.89
C LEU A 66 -5.93 6.23 5.50
N PRO A 67 -5.38 6.36 4.29
CA PRO A 67 -4.82 7.61 3.82
C PRO A 67 -5.92 8.59 3.46
N LYS A 68 -5.66 9.88 3.72
CA LYS A 68 -6.41 11.01 3.22
C LYS A 68 -5.44 11.99 2.57
N ILE A 69 -5.79 12.51 1.41
CA ILE A 69 -4.97 13.48 0.70
C ILE A 69 -5.39 14.90 1.09
N ASP A 70 -4.41 15.68 1.50
CA ASP A 70 -4.56 17.11 1.78
C ASP A 70 -3.44 17.88 1.06
N GLY A 71 -3.80 18.56 -0.02
CA GLY A 71 -2.83 19.19 -0.92
C GLY A 71 -1.86 18.17 -1.50
N GLU A 72 -0.59 18.28 -1.17
CA GLU A 72 0.47 17.33 -1.58
C GLU A 72 0.80 16.28 -0.51
N SER A 73 0.14 16.36 0.65
CA SER A 73 0.41 15.52 1.81
C SER A 73 -0.54 14.32 1.89
N LEU A 74 -0.02 13.22 2.42
CA LEU A 74 -0.80 12.04 2.80
C LEU A 74 -0.94 12.05 4.34
N LEU A 75 -2.19 12.08 4.80
CA LEU A 75 -2.55 12.05 6.21
C LEU A 75 -3.04 10.65 6.59
N CYS A 76 -2.82 10.26 7.85
CA CYS A 76 -3.22 8.97 8.41
C CYS A 76 -4.46 9.14 9.27
N CYS A 77 -5.62 8.66 8.80
CA CYS A 77 -6.88 8.82 9.50
C CYS A 77 -7.35 7.50 10.11
N PRO A 78 -7.69 7.45 11.42
CA PRO A 78 -8.23 6.25 12.05
C PRO A 78 -9.44 5.70 11.28
N PHE A 79 -9.52 4.40 11.14
CA PHE A 79 -10.61 3.74 10.43
C PHE A 79 -10.96 2.38 11.06
N CYS A 80 -12.24 2.15 11.27
CA CYS A 80 -12.81 0.87 11.68
C CYS A 80 -13.78 0.35 10.62
N GLU A 81 -14.00 -0.97 10.61
CA GLU A 81 -15.00 -1.58 9.74
C GLU A 81 -16.39 -0.98 10.01
N GLY A 82 -17.02 -0.46 8.96
CA GLY A 82 -18.33 0.18 9.05
C GLY A 82 -18.31 1.70 9.22
N ASP A 83 -17.12 2.30 9.39
CA ASP A 83 -17.01 3.77 9.43
C ASP A 83 -17.36 4.39 8.08
N GLU A 84 -17.87 5.62 8.14
CA GLU A 84 -18.24 6.40 6.95
C GLU A 84 -16.99 6.83 6.16
N LEU A 85 -17.08 6.75 4.85
CA LEU A 85 -16.06 7.20 3.90
C LEU A 85 -16.64 8.26 2.97
N CYS A 86 -15.81 9.18 2.51
CA CYS A 86 -16.15 10.14 1.46
C CYS A 86 -15.27 9.93 0.23
N GLU A 87 -15.79 10.27 -0.94
CA GLU A 87 -15.02 10.24 -2.18
C GLU A 87 -14.13 11.48 -2.30
N SER A 88 -12.85 11.27 -2.56
CA SER A 88 -11.87 12.34 -2.80
C SER A 88 -11.93 12.84 -4.25
N CYS A 89 -11.22 13.93 -4.52
CA CYS A 89 -11.02 14.43 -5.88
C CYS A 89 -10.27 13.45 -6.80
N PHE A 90 -9.58 12.46 -6.24
CA PHE A 90 -8.90 11.37 -6.97
C PHE A 90 -9.79 10.12 -7.14
N LYS A 91 -11.08 10.20 -6.82
CA LYS A 91 -12.02 9.07 -6.85
C LYS A 91 -11.60 7.89 -5.95
N THR A 92 -10.83 8.17 -4.91
CA THR A 92 -10.51 7.23 -3.84
C THR A 92 -11.45 7.46 -2.66
N LEU A 93 -11.74 6.41 -1.88
CA LEU A 93 -12.52 6.53 -0.66
C LEU A 93 -11.59 6.88 0.51
N GLU A 94 -11.95 7.91 1.25
CA GLU A 94 -11.17 8.46 2.35
C GLU A 94 -12.01 8.55 3.64
N PRO A 95 -11.39 8.33 4.82
CA PRO A 95 -12.06 8.53 6.11
C PRO A 95 -12.45 9.99 6.32
N ILE A 96 -13.53 10.20 7.07
CA ILE A 96 -13.95 11.53 7.54
C ILE A 96 -13.37 11.89 8.92
N THR A 97 -12.68 10.95 9.55
CA THR A 97 -12.05 11.13 10.87
C THR A 97 -10.87 12.10 10.80
N ASP A 98 -10.54 12.71 11.95
CA ASP A 98 -9.36 13.57 12.06
C ASP A 98 -8.06 12.76 11.98
N PRO A 99 -7.03 13.29 11.30
CA PRO A 99 -5.77 12.59 11.13
C PRO A 99 -4.98 12.49 12.45
N CYS A 100 -4.25 11.39 12.61
CA CYS A 100 -3.25 11.26 13.67
C CYS A 100 -1.86 11.74 13.21
N LYS A 101 -0.94 11.84 14.16
CA LYS A 101 0.47 12.13 13.84
C LYS A 101 1.09 10.91 13.12
N LYS A 102 1.81 11.16 12.04
CA LYS A 102 2.53 10.15 11.23
C LYS A 102 3.44 9.24 12.08
N GLN A 103 4.07 9.82 13.11
CA GLN A 103 4.98 9.11 14.02
C GLN A 103 4.29 8.02 14.87
N MET A 104 2.96 8.02 14.92
CA MET A 104 2.20 6.97 15.60
C MET A 104 2.09 5.68 14.76
N ILE A 105 2.33 5.75 13.45
CA ILE A 105 2.21 4.60 12.56
C ILE A 105 3.46 3.73 12.65
N ASP A 106 3.27 2.44 12.97
CA ASP A 106 4.37 1.47 13.09
C ASP A 106 4.66 0.77 11.78
N LEU A 107 3.61 0.56 10.97
CA LEU A 107 3.69 -0.16 9.71
C LEU A 107 2.79 0.50 8.68
N VAL A 108 3.29 0.63 7.46
CA VAL A 108 2.49 1.05 6.30
C VAL A 108 2.48 -0.04 5.24
N VAL A 109 1.28 -0.42 4.78
CA VAL A 109 1.12 -1.22 3.56
C VAL A 109 0.90 -0.26 2.41
N VAL A 110 1.89 -0.20 1.53
CA VAL A 110 1.96 0.77 0.43
C VAL A 110 1.33 0.19 -0.83
N PRO A 111 0.39 0.88 -1.48
CA PRO A 111 -0.14 0.45 -2.76
C PRO A 111 0.94 0.50 -3.85
N ALA A 112 0.91 -0.47 -4.77
CA ALA A 112 1.86 -0.55 -5.87
C ALA A 112 1.22 -1.15 -7.10
N LEU A 113 1.60 -0.68 -8.28
CA LEU A 113 1.26 -1.29 -9.56
C LEU A 113 2.12 -2.53 -9.83
N CYS A 114 3.40 -2.45 -9.52
CA CYS A 114 4.38 -3.54 -9.56
C CYS A 114 5.58 -3.21 -8.67
N CYS A 115 6.41 -4.22 -8.39
CA CYS A 115 7.67 -4.06 -7.63
C CYS A 115 8.82 -4.75 -8.35
N ASP A 116 10.04 -4.27 -8.10
CA ASP A 116 11.25 -4.93 -8.58
C ASP A 116 11.99 -5.71 -7.49
N LYS A 117 13.06 -6.39 -7.90
CA LYS A 117 13.90 -7.23 -7.04
C LYS A 117 14.67 -6.46 -5.97
N LYS A 118 14.73 -5.13 -6.10
CA LYS A 118 15.37 -4.22 -5.12
C LYS A 118 14.35 -3.57 -4.19
N ASN A 119 13.11 -4.07 -4.19
CA ASN A 119 11.99 -3.56 -3.40
C ASN A 119 11.54 -2.13 -3.74
N TYR A 120 11.94 -1.60 -4.91
CA TYR A 120 11.31 -0.39 -5.41
C TYR A 120 9.95 -0.71 -5.98
N ARG A 121 8.99 0.17 -5.74
CA ARG A 121 7.63 0.02 -6.22
C ARG A 121 7.29 1.07 -7.27
N LEU A 122 6.44 0.73 -8.21
CA LEU A 122 5.84 1.67 -9.13
C LEU A 122 4.44 2.05 -8.62
N GLY A 123 4.26 3.31 -8.30
CA GLY A 123 2.98 3.91 -7.96
C GLY A 123 2.26 4.51 -9.17
N TYR A 124 1.14 5.19 -8.90
CA TYR A 124 0.29 5.80 -9.93
C TYR A 124 0.84 7.11 -10.51
N GLY A 125 1.88 7.69 -9.91
CA GLY A 125 2.58 8.87 -10.42
C GLY A 125 2.34 10.16 -9.64
N GLY A 126 1.50 10.17 -8.61
CA GLY A 126 1.25 11.36 -7.79
C GLY A 126 2.33 11.68 -6.75
N GLY A 127 3.23 10.73 -6.47
CA GLY A 127 4.34 10.90 -5.53
C GLY A 127 3.96 11.00 -4.05
N PHE A 128 2.68 10.81 -3.69
CA PHE A 128 2.20 10.96 -2.31
C PHE A 128 2.89 10.01 -1.34
N TYR A 129 3.04 8.74 -1.71
CA TYR A 129 3.72 7.77 -0.86
C TYR A 129 5.23 7.99 -0.79
N ASP A 130 5.90 8.42 -1.86
CA ASP A 130 7.34 8.71 -1.80
C ASP A 130 7.62 9.89 -0.88
N ARG A 131 6.80 10.95 -0.94
CA ARG A 131 6.88 12.06 0.02
C ARG A 131 6.58 11.63 1.44
N PHE A 132 5.55 10.81 1.64
CA PHE A 132 5.20 10.26 2.96
C PHE A 132 6.31 9.39 3.54
N LEU A 133 6.93 8.53 2.72
CA LEU A 133 7.93 7.57 3.16
C LEU A 133 9.31 8.16 3.38
N ASN A 134 9.59 9.35 2.85
CA ASN A 134 10.91 9.98 2.91
C ASN A 134 11.46 10.13 4.34
N ASP A 135 10.60 10.45 5.30
CA ASP A 135 10.92 10.59 6.72
C ASP A 135 10.13 9.63 7.62
N PHE A 136 9.58 8.56 7.04
CA PHE A 136 8.82 7.55 7.78
C PHE A 136 9.76 6.52 8.43
N CYS A 137 9.65 6.38 9.75
CA CYS A 137 10.54 5.51 10.55
C CYS A 137 9.99 4.09 10.77
N GLY A 138 8.71 3.84 10.46
CA GLY A 138 8.09 2.52 10.59
C GLY A 138 8.43 1.58 9.44
N THR A 139 7.90 0.37 9.51
CA THR A 139 8.11 -0.65 8.47
C THR A 139 7.23 -0.39 7.25
N LYS A 140 7.82 -0.49 6.06
CA LYS A 140 7.17 -0.30 4.75
C LYS A 140 6.99 -1.65 4.07
N ILE A 141 5.76 -2.04 3.76
CA ILE A 141 5.45 -3.32 3.11
C ILE A 141 4.59 -3.08 1.86
N VAL A 142 4.83 -3.86 0.82
CA VAL A 142 3.92 -4.00 -0.32
C VAL A 142 3.38 -5.41 -0.35
N CYS A 143 2.08 -5.55 -0.57
CA CYS A 143 1.44 -6.82 -0.89
C CYS A 143 0.97 -6.79 -2.35
N LEU A 144 1.42 -7.75 -3.16
CA LEU A 144 1.01 -7.84 -4.57
C LEU A 144 1.15 -9.27 -5.10
N PRO A 145 0.39 -9.62 -6.18
CA PRO A 145 0.59 -10.89 -6.85
C PRO A 145 2.00 -11.02 -7.43
N LYS A 146 2.63 -12.20 -7.30
CA LYS A 146 3.97 -12.50 -7.86
C LYS A 146 4.10 -12.12 -9.35
N LYS A 147 3.00 -12.24 -10.11
CA LYS A 147 2.96 -11.87 -11.53
C LYS A 147 3.21 -10.39 -11.82
N LEU A 148 3.21 -9.54 -10.79
CA LEU A 148 3.52 -8.11 -10.86
C LEU A 148 4.94 -7.78 -10.35
N LEU A 149 5.77 -8.81 -10.09
CA LEU A 149 7.21 -8.61 -9.90
C LEU A 149 7.87 -8.43 -11.26
N VAL A 150 8.75 -7.44 -11.35
CA VAL A 150 9.49 -7.07 -12.57
C VAL A 150 10.99 -6.99 -12.29
N ASP A 151 11.81 -6.89 -13.32
CA ASP A 151 13.26 -6.77 -13.15
C ASP A 151 13.66 -5.39 -12.63
N THR A 152 13.00 -4.33 -13.09
CA THR A 152 13.22 -2.95 -12.65
C THR A 152 11.93 -2.14 -12.79
N VAL A 153 11.70 -1.22 -11.85
CA VAL A 153 10.67 -0.18 -11.94
C VAL A 153 11.23 1.16 -12.39
N TYR A 154 12.49 1.17 -12.84
CA TYR A 154 13.23 2.39 -13.23
C TYR A 154 13.26 3.43 -12.10
N PRO A 155 13.81 3.08 -10.91
CA PRO A 155 13.77 3.97 -9.77
C PRO A 155 14.55 5.25 -10.03
N GLU A 156 14.05 6.36 -9.50
CA GLU A 156 14.67 7.69 -9.52
C GLU A 156 15.13 8.05 -8.11
N GLU A 157 15.85 9.17 -7.99
CA GLU A 157 16.46 9.62 -6.73
C GLU A 157 15.48 9.75 -5.56
N PHE A 158 14.24 10.13 -5.85
CA PHE A 158 13.21 10.35 -4.83
C PHE A 158 12.33 9.13 -4.53
N ASP A 159 12.54 8.03 -5.24
CA ASP A 159 11.78 6.80 -5.00
C ASP A 159 12.32 6.11 -3.74
N ILE A 160 11.41 5.77 -2.84
CA ILE A 160 11.74 5.10 -1.57
C ILE A 160 11.44 3.61 -1.67
N PRO A 161 12.44 2.73 -1.50
CA PRO A 161 12.19 1.28 -1.49
C PRO A 161 11.43 0.88 -0.23
N VAL A 162 10.67 -0.22 -0.32
CA VAL A 162 10.00 -0.82 0.82
C VAL A 162 10.92 -1.85 1.50
N ASP A 163 10.63 -2.16 2.76
CA ASP A 163 11.43 -3.11 3.53
C ASP A 163 11.08 -4.55 3.15
N LEU A 164 9.83 -4.80 2.75
CA LEU A 164 9.33 -6.14 2.46
C LEU A 164 8.30 -6.15 1.34
N VAL A 165 8.38 -7.14 0.47
CA VAL A 165 7.38 -7.42 -0.57
C VAL A 165 6.75 -8.77 -0.30
N ILE A 166 5.44 -8.79 -0.03
CA ILE A 166 4.64 -9.98 0.24
C ILE A 166 3.93 -10.40 -1.03
N THR A 167 4.10 -11.65 -1.41
CA THR A 167 3.37 -12.29 -2.51
C THR A 167 2.64 -13.52 -2.00
N GLU A 168 1.82 -14.14 -2.86
CA GLU A 168 1.19 -15.43 -2.55
C GLU A 168 2.20 -16.55 -2.24
N ASN A 169 3.44 -16.42 -2.70
CA ASN A 169 4.52 -17.39 -2.45
C ASN A 169 5.47 -16.97 -1.33
N TYR A 170 5.08 -16.00 -0.51
CA TYR A 170 5.88 -15.58 0.64
C TYR A 170 5.92 -16.71 1.69
N MET A 171 7.11 -17.08 2.10
CA MET A 171 7.36 -18.09 3.15
C MET A 171 8.24 -17.48 4.26
#